data_6a7b5acd32f2cae556137bc7627254d9
#
_entry.id   6a7b5acd32f2cae556137bc7627254d9
#
_cell.length_a   1.000
_cell.length_b   1.000
_cell.length_c   1.000
_cell.angle_alpha   90.00
_cell.angle_beta   90.00
_cell.angle_gamma   90.00
#
_symmetry.space_group_name_H-M   'P 1'
#
loop_
_entity.id
_entity.type
_entity.pdbx_description
1 polymer ?
#
loop_
_entity_poly.entity_id
_entity_poly.type
_entity_poly.pdbx_seq_one_letter_code
_entity_poly.pdbx_strand_id
1 'polypeptide(L)'
;MSAPILLLDGASMWFRSYFGVPSSIKAPDGRPVNAVRGFLDAVATLVTRERPRRLVVCRDDDWRPQWRVDLIPSYKAHRVAEAEPDGVPDVEEVPDDLTPQVDMIMELLDAFGIPTAGAAGFEADDVLGTLSAREERDPVVVVSGDRDLLQLVRDEPTPQVRVLYLGRGLAKATKWGPAEVAEQYGVPLDRAGAAYAELALLRGDPSDGLPGVAGIGEKTAATLLAKHGSLQSILDAANDPKSGLSKAHRTKLLGAVDYIAAAETVVRVATDAPVTFSTPTDTLPLAAGDPVRVAELAAAYGVSSSINRLQTALDQLPD
;
A
#
# COMPACT_ATOMS: atom_id res chain seq x y z
N MET A 1 -1.55 -25.30 5.66
CA MET A 1 -1.23 -23.88 5.93
C MET A 1 -2.55 -23.19 6.26
N SER A 2 -2.59 -22.30 7.26
CA SER A 2 -3.79 -21.51 7.54
C SER A 2 -4.14 -20.61 6.36
N ALA A 3 -5.42 -20.30 6.20
CA ALA A 3 -5.86 -19.33 5.20
C ALA A 3 -5.28 -17.93 5.56
N PRO A 4 -4.83 -17.14 4.58
CA PRO A 4 -4.24 -15.84 4.88
C PRO A 4 -5.31 -14.81 5.29
N ILE A 5 -4.86 -13.74 5.97
CA ILE A 5 -5.56 -12.46 5.94
C ILE A 5 -5.11 -11.69 4.68
N LEU A 6 -6.07 -11.13 3.93
CA LEU A 6 -5.79 -10.18 2.86
C LEU A 6 -5.92 -8.76 3.38
N LEU A 7 -4.88 -7.97 3.23
CA LEU A 7 -4.88 -6.52 3.48
C LEU A 7 -4.78 -5.82 2.12
N LEU A 8 -5.85 -5.17 1.71
CA LEU A 8 -5.96 -4.52 0.42
C LEU A 8 -5.64 -3.03 0.53
N ASP A 9 -4.68 -2.56 -0.24
CA ASP A 9 -4.45 -1.15 -0.47
C ASP A 9 -5.60 -0.60 -1.34
N GLY A 10 -6.55 0.05 -0.70
CA GLY A 10 -7.77 0.54 -1.35
C GLY A 10 -7.44 1.54 -2.45
N ALA A 11 -6.65 2.58 -2.13
CA ALA A 11 -6.28 3.63 -3.06
C ALA A 11 -5.61 3.06 -4.31
N SER A 12 -4.57 2.27 -4.16
CA SER A 12 -3.90 1.62 -5.28
C SER A 12 -4.86 0.78 -6.13
N MET A 13 -5.83 0.09 -5.52
CA MET A 13 -6.75 -0.78 -6.24
C MET A 13 -7.82 -0.02 -7.03
N TRP A 14 -8.44 1.03 -6.45
CA TRP A 14 -9.45 1.79 -7.21
C TRP A 14 -8.83 2.71 -8.27
N PHE A 15 -7.67 3.31 -8.04
CA PHE A 15 -6.93 4.02 -9.08
C PHE A 15 -6.59 3.10 -10.27
N ARG A 16 -6.07 1.89 -10.00
CA ARG A 16 -5.79 0.89 -11.04
C ARG A 16 -7.04 0.44 -11.79
N SER A 17 -8.14 0.30 -11.09
CA SER A 17 -9.42 -0.06 -11.69
C SER A 17 -9.92 1.07 -12.59
N TYR A 18 -9.81 2.31 -12.15
CA TYR A 18 -10.19 3.49 -12.90
C TYR A 18 -9.44 3.60 -14.24
N PHE A 19 -8.11 3.46 -14.21
CA PHE A 19 -7.30 3.55 -15.42
C PHE A 19 -7.26 2.25 -16.25
N GLY A 20 -7.54 1.12 -15.64
CA GLY A 20 -7.46 -0.20 -16.26
C GLY A 20 -8.76 -0.66 -16.95
N VAL A 21 -9.89 -0.08 -16.59
CA VAL A 21 -11.21 -0.43 -17.12
C VAL A 21 -11.76 0.73 -17.96
N PRO A 22 -12.34 0.48 -19.16
CA PRO A 22 -12.82 1.55 -20.03
C PRO A 22 -13.84 2.46 -19.36
N SER A 23 -13.64 3.78 -19.45
CA SER A 23 -14.54 4.81 -18.89
C SER A 23 -15.91 4.87 -19.59
N SER A 24 -16.08 4.16 -20.72
CA SER A 24 -17.37 3.98 -21.38
C SER A 24 -18.35 3.12 -20.59
N ILE A 25 -17.89 2.43 -19.55
CA ILE A 25 -18.75 1.66 -18.64
C ILE A 25 -19.42 2.63 -17.68
N LYS A 26 -20.75 2.71 -17.78
CA LYS A 26 -21.56 3.68 -17.05
C LYS A 26 -22.71 3.01 -16.31
N ALA A 27 -23.13 3.65 -15.22
CA ALA A 27 -24.37 3.38 -14.54
C ALA A 27 -25.59 3.73 -15.42
N PRO A 28 -26.82 3.27 -15.08
CA PRO A 28 -28.05 3.65 -15.80
C PRO A 28 -28.30 5.16 -15.85
N ASP A 29 -27.82 5.92 -14.89
CA ASP A 29 -27.92 7.38 -14.83
C ASP A 29 -26.82 8.13 -15.61
N GLY A 30 -25.89 7.39 -16.22
CA GLY A 30 -24.81 7.92 -17.06
C GLY A 30 -23.51 8.21 -16.35
N ARG A 31 -23.43 8.09 -15.00
CA ARG A 31 -22.19 8.25 -14.26
C ARG A 31 -21.19 7.13 -14.59
N PRO A 32 -19.87 7.41 -14.66
CA PRO A 32 -18.86 6.38 -14.81
C PRO A 32 -18.87 5.42 -13.62
N VAL A 33 -18.66 4.12 -13.88
CA VAL A 33 -18.57 3.07 -12.84
C VAL A 33 -17.44 2.08 -13.15
N ASN A 34 -16.50 2.47 -13.98
CA ASN A 34 -15.36 1.63 -14.36
C ASN A 34 -14.48 1.26 -13.17
N ALA A 35 -14.22 2.20 -12.24
CA ALA A 35 -13.47 1.92 -11.03
C ALA A 35 -14.23 0.95 -10.10
N VAL A 36 -15.55 1.17 -9.92
CA VAL A 36 -16.42 0.30 -9.11
C VAL A 36 -16.36 -1.13 -9.64
N ARG A 37 -16.60 -1.28 -10.94
CA ARG A 37 -16.60 -2.58 -11.61
C ARG A 37 -15.25 -3.28 -11.51
N GLY A 38 -14.16 -2.56 -11.82
CA GLY A 38 -12.82 -3.10 -11.79
C GLY A 38 -12.41 -3.52 -10.38
N PHE A 39 -12.74 -2.73 -9.37
CA PHE A 39 -12.45 -3.03 -7.97
C PHE A 39 -13.18 -4.29 -7.50
N LEU A 40 -14.49 -4.39 -7.72
CA LEU A 40 -15.26 -5.59 -7.34
C LEU A 40 -14.75 -6.86 -8.03
N ASP A 41 -14.44 -6.76 -9.33
CA ASP A 41 -13.89 -7.89 -10.10
C ASP A 41 -12.52 -8.30 -9.60
N ALA A 42 -11.69 -7.33 -9.18
CA ALA A 42 -10.40 -7.60 -8.57
C ALA A 42 -10.54 -8.29 -7.21
N VAL A 43 -11.44 -7.81 -6.34
CA VAL A 43 -11.73 -8.45 -5.04
C VAL A 43 -12.23 -9.87 -5.24
N ALA A 44 -13.19 -10.11 -6.15
CA ALA A 44 -13.68 -11.45 -6.47
C ALA A 44 -12.55 -12.39 -6.92
N THR A 45 -11.65 -11.89 -7.77
CA THR A 45 -10.49 -12.66 -8.23
C THR A 45 -9.52 -12.98 -7.10
N LEU A 46 -9.25 -12.03 -6.22
CA LEU A 46 -8.38 -12.20 -5.06
C LEU A 46 -8.95 -13.21 -4.06
N VAL A 47 -10.24 -13.12 -3.76
CA VAL A 47 -10.96 -14.09 -2.90
C VAL A 47 -10.87 -15.50 -3.48
N THR A 48 -11.13 -15.65 -4.77
CA THR A 48 -11.03 -16.97 -5.44
C THR A 48 -9.62 -17.54 -5.41
N ARG A 49 -8.60 -16.69 -5.63
CA ARG A 49 -7.19 -17.09 -5.73
C ARG A 49 -6.56 -17.40 -4.38
N GLU A 50 -6.74 -16.51 -3.40
CA GLU A 50 -6.05 -16.58 -2.12
C GLU A 50 -6.87 -17.32 -1.05
N ARG A 51 -8.20 -17.45 -1.24
CA ARG A 51 -9.15 -18.12 -0.33
C ARG A 51 -9.01 -17.63 1.12
N PRO A 52 -9.09 -16.32 1.37
CA PRO A 52 -8.87 -15.77 2.70
C PRO A 52 -10.08 -16.04 3.62
N ARG A 53 -9.83 -16.13 4.93
CA ARG A 53 -10.90 -16.05 5.95
C ARG A 53 -11.14 -14.63 6.44
N ARG A 54 -10.16 -13.78 6.28
CA ARG A 54 -10.15 -12.39 6.74
C ARG A 54 -9.69 -11.50 5.60
N LEU A 55 -10.37 -10.38 5.42
CA LEU A 55 -10.03 -9.39 4.40
C LEU A 55 -10.35 -8.01 4.94
N VAL A 56 -9.43 -7.07 4.75
CA VAL A 56 -9.61 -5.67 5.13
C VAL A 56 -9.20 -4.79 3.96
N VAL A 57 -10.05 -3.84 3.61
CA VAL A 57 -9.71 -2.77 2.65
C VAL A 57 -9.19 -1.56 3.44
N CYS A 58 -7.89 -1.27 3.30
CA CYS A 58 -7.24 -0.16 3.97
C CYS A 58 -7.41 1.13 3.16
N ARG A 59 -7.69 2.24 3.85
CA ARG A 59 -8.00 3.55 3.25
C ARG A 59 -6.98 4.59 3.68
N ASP A 60 -6.74 5.56 2.80
CA ASP A 60 -6.13 6.82 3.20
C ASP A 60 -7.19 7.67 3.94
N ASP A 61 -7.00 7.90 5.23
CA ASP A 61 -7.75 8.92 5.97
C ASP A 61 -7.01 10.27 5.89
N ASP A 62 -5.72 10.22 5.56
CA ASP A 62 -4.88 11.37 5.20
C ASP A 62 -3.81 10.91 4.19
N TRP A 63 -3.93 11.31 2.93
CA TRP A 63 -3.03 10.90 1.84
C TRP A 63 -1.64 11.58 1.90
N ARG A 64 -1.53 12.69 2.67
CA ARG A 64 -0.31 13.48 2.83
C ARG A 64 -0.19 14.00 4.27
N PRO A 65 0.11 13.11 5.24
CA PRO A 65 0.13 13.43 6.65
C PRO A 65 1.06 14.60 6.98
N GLN A 66 0.55 15.58 7.76
CA GLN A 66 1.30 16.78 8.13
C GLN A 66 2.64 16.45 8.79
N TRP A 67 2.69 15.41 9.62
CA TRP A 67 3.93 15.02 10.30
C TRP A 67 5.03 14.55 9.31
N ARG A 68 4.67 13.96 8.14
CA ARG A 68 5.64 13.67 7.06
C ARG A 68 6.09 14.94 6.35
N VAL A 69 5.17 15.87 6.11
CA VAL A 69 5.45 17.16 5.49
C VAL A 69 6.35 18.03 6.36
N ASP A 70 6.15 18.03 7.67
CA ASP A 70 6.98 18.77 8.63
C ASP A 70 8.44 18.27 8.62
N LEU A 71 8.64 16.97 8.41
CA LEU A 71 9.96 16.36 8.31
C LEU A 71 10.60 16.56 6.93
N ILE A 72 9.82 16.38 5.86
CA ILE A 72 10.28 16.53 4.47
C ILE A 72 9.21 17.31 3.67
N PRO A 73 9.35 18.64 3.54
CA PRO A 73 8.33 19.47 2.87
C PRO A 73 8.03 19.10 1.41
N SER A 74 8.97 18.43 0.73
CA SER A 74 8.77 17.94 -0.63
C SER A 74 7.94 16.67 -0.73
N TYR A 75 7.57 16.04 0.42
CA TYR A 75 6.79 14.80 0.45
C TYR A 75 5.46 15.00 -0.27
N LYS A 76 5.24 14.26 -1.36
CA LYS A 76 4.08 14.29 -2.25
C LYS A 76 3.63 15.69 -2.71
N ALA A 77 4.50 16.73 -2.60
CA ALA A 77 4.13 18.11 -2.91
C ALA A 77 3.65 18.31 -4.35
N HIS A 78 4.16 17.52 -5.28
CA HIS A 78 3.79 17.56 -6.70
C HIS A 78 2.41 16.95 -7.01
N ARG A 79 1.76 16.29 -6.03
CA ARG A 79 0.40 15.74 -6.15
C ARG A 79 -0.65 16.68 -5.57
N VAL A 80 -0.24 17.80 -4.95
CA VAL A 80 -1.18 18.80 -4.43
C VAL A 80 -1.80 19.54 -5.59
N ALA A 81 -3.14 19.57 -5.66
CA ALA A 81 -3.87 20.34 -6.65
C ALA A 81 -3.51 21.83 -6.55
N GLU A 82 -3.52 22.55 -7.69
CA GLU A 82 -3.41 24.00 -7.67
C GLU A 82 -4.54 24.57 -6.79
N ALA A 83 -4.18 25.39 -5.80
CA ALA A 83 -5.12 25.89 -4.79
C ALA A 83 -6.25 26.65 -5.43
N GLU A 84 -7.49 26.22 -5.23
CA GLU A 84 -8.67 27.05 -5.48
C GLU A 84 -8.74 28.22 -4.46
N PRO A 85 -9.36 29.37 -4.82
CA PRO A 85 -9.37 30.57 -3.98
C PRO A 85 -9.94 30.39 -2.56
N ASP A 86 -10.74 29.33 -2.32
CA ASP A 86 -11.35 29.02 -1.03
C ASP A 86 -10.62 27.85 -0.30
N GLY A 87 -9.38 27.61 -0.63
CA GLY A 87 -8.53 26.44 -0.47
C GLY A 87 -8.62 25.67 0.84
N VAL A 88 -9.09 24.46 0.75
CA VAL A 88 -8.71 23.40 1.68
C VAL A 88 -7.23 23.09 1.38
N PRO A 89 -6.33 23.14 2.38
CA PRO A 89 -4.92 22.83 2.13
C PRO A 89 -4.73 21.35 1.75
N ASP A 90 -3.77 21.09 0.86
CA ASP A 90 -3.29 19.77 0.52
C ASP A 90 -4.36 18.80 -0.07
N VAL A 91 -5.23 19.31 -0.96
CA VAL A 91 -6.13 18.45 -1.75
C VAL A 91 -5.31 17.69 -2.80
N GLU A 92 -5.45 16.37 -2.86
CA GLU A 92 -4.81 15.55 -3.89
C GLU A 92 -5.44 15.80 -5.26
N GLU A 93 -4.61 15.97 -6.28
CA GLU A 93 -5.07 16.03 -7.67
C GLU A 93 -5.48 14.62 -8.12
N VAL A 94 -6.80 14.36 -8.11
CA VAL A 94 -7.39 13.11 -8.59
C VAL A 94 -8.41 13.39 -9.72
N PRO A 95 -8.66 12.43 -10.61
CA PRO A 95 -9.71 12.60 -11.60
C PRO A 95 -11.07 12.87 -10.96
N ASP A 96 -11.80 13.90 -11.43
CA ASP A 96 -13.09 14.31 -10.89
C ASP A 96 -14.12 13.16 -10.82
N ASP A 97 -14.06 12.26 -11.79
CA ASP A 97 -14.95 11.10 -11.88
C ASP A 97 -14.54 9.94 -10.93
N LEU A 98 -13.41 10.01 -10.24
CA LEU A 98 -12.94 8.91 -9.37
C LEU A 98 -13.57 9.00 -7.99
N THR A 99 -13.56 10.18 -7.36
CA THR A 99 -14.09 10.35 -5.99
C THR A 99 -15.51 9.82 -5.83
N PRO A 100 -16.48 10.15 -6.73
CA PRO A 100 -17.82 9.57 -6.62
C PRO A 100 -17.86 8.04 -6.78
N GLN A 101 -16.91 7.45 -7.50
CA GLN A 101 -16.83 5.99 -7.63
C GLN A 101 -16.23 5.33 -6.38
N VAL A 102 -15.33 6.02 -5.67
CA VAL A 102 -14.84 5.55 -4.37
C VAL A 102 -15.99 5.51 -3.36
N ASP A 103 -16.86 6.53 -3.33
CA ASP A 103 -18.06 6.53 -2.48
C ASP A 103 -18.96 5.32 -2.78
N MET A 104 -19.21 5.05 -4.08
CA MET A 104 -19.99 3.87 -4.50
C MET A 104 -19.33 2.56 -4.07
N ILE A 105 -18.00 2.45 -4.14
CA ILE A 105 -17.24 1.28 -3.65
C ILE A 105 -17.46 1.13 -2.15
N MET A 106 -17.33 2.19 -1.38
CA MET A 106 -17.50 2.18 0.07
C MET A 106 -18.92 1.77 0.48
N GLU A 107 -19.95 2.28 -0.20
CA GLU A 107 -21.34 1.85 0.03
C GLU A 107 -21.55 0.36 -0.23
N LEU A 108 -20.94 -0.17 -1.28
CA LEU A 108 -21.01 -1.60 -1.60
C LEU A 108 -20.28 -2.47 -0.60
N LEU A 109 -19.08 -2.05 -0.15
CA LEU A 109 -18.32 -2.76 0.89
C LEU A 109 -19.11 -2.82 2.19
N ASP A 110 -19.72 -1.70 2.60
CA ASP A 110 -20.56 -1.61 3.79
C ASP A 110 -21.78 -2.54 3.69
N ALA A 111 -22.53 -2.50 2.58
CA ALA A 111 -23.68 -3.37 2.34
C ALA A 111 -23.31 -4.86 2.31
N PHE A 112 -22.13 -5.21 1.80
CA PHE A 112 -21.59 -6.56 1.89
C PHE A 112 -21.14 -6.94 3.31
N GLY A 113 -20.83 -5.97 4.15
CA GLY A 113 -20.18 -6.17 5.44
C GLY A 113 -18.70 -6.52 5.31
N ILE A 114 -18.06 -6.14 4.20
CA ILE A 114 -16.63 -6.32 3.99
C ILE A 114 -15.88 -5.24 4.80
N PRO A 115 -14.98 -5.64 5.73
CA PRO A 115 -14.28 -4.72 6.59
C PRO A 115 -13.44 -3.70 5.84
N THR A 116 -13.53 -2.44 6.24
CA THR A 116 -12.60 -1.39 5.86
C THR A 116 -11.87 -0.87 7.09
N ALA A 117 -10.66 -0.38 6.94
CA ALA A 117 -9.88 0.21 8.01
C ALA A 117 -9.19 1.50 7.56
N GLY A 118 -9.06 2.43 8.48
CA GLY A 118 -8.36 3.70 8.30
C GLY A 118 -7.76 4.18 9.62
N ALA A 119 -6.95 5.22 9.58
CA ALA A 119 -6.37 5.85 10.75
C ALA A 119 -6.24 7.36 10.51
N ALA A 120 -6.88 8.17 11.35
CA ALA A 120 -6.84 9.63 11.23
C ALA A 120 -5.40 10.16 11.27
N GLY A 121 -5.01 10.95 10.26
CA GLY A 121 -3.66 11.48 10.11
C GLY A 121 -2.62 10.48 9.60
N PHE A 122 -3.06 9.37 8.99
CA PHE A 122 -2.21 8.32 8.42
C PHE A 122 -2.70 7.89 7.04
N GLU A 123 -1.76 7.38 6.25
CA GLU A 123 -2.01 6.80 4.93
C GLU A 123 -2.47 5.33 5.02
N ALA A 124 -3.04 4.81 3.94
CA ALA A 124 -3.36 3.39 3.81
C ALA A 124 -2.14 2.50 4.06
N ASP A 125 -0.95 2.93 3.63
CA ASP A 125 0.31 2.22 3.85
C ASP A 125 0.63 2.02 5.33
N ASP A 126 0.36 3.04 6.15
CA ASP A 126 0.53 2.98 7.61
C ASP A 126 -0.49 2.02 8.25
N VAL A 127 -1.72 2.00 7.73
CA VAL A 127 -2.74 1.04 8.16
C VAL A 127 -2.30 -0.38 7.82
N LEU A 128 -1.83 -0.61 6.58
CA LEU A 128 -1.29 -1.89 6.12
C LEU A 128 -0.09 -2.34 6.96
N GLY A 129 0.84 -1.42 7.24
CA GLY A 129 2.00 -1.66 8.10
C GLY A 129 1.59 -2.06 9.51
N THR A 130 0.66 -1.30 10.10
CA THR A 130 0.16 -1.53 11.46
C THR A 130 -0.56 -2.86 11.58
N LEU A 131 -1.49 -3.17 10.66
CA LEU A 131 -2.22 -4.45 10.68
C LEU A 131 -1.28 -5.63 10.43
N SER A 132 -0.31 -5.48 9.52
CA SER A 132 0.71 -6.50 9.30
C SER A 132 1.58 -6.75 10.53
N ALA A 133 1.95 -5.68 11.27
CA ALA A 133 2.78 -5.79 12.47
C ALA A 133 2.04 -6.43 13.65
N ARG A 134 0.73 -6.15 13.78
CA ARG A 134 -0.13 -6.66 14.86
C ARG A 134 -0.69 -8.07 14.61
N GLU A 135 -0.54 -8.61 13.39
CA GLU A 135 -1.06 -9.94 13.08
C GLU A 135 -0.20 -11.02 13.75
N GLU A 136 -0.86 -11.93 14.49
CA GLU A 136 -0.21 -12.99 15.26
C GLU A 136 -0.71 -14.39 14.89
N ARG A 137 -1.75 -14.51 14.07
CA ARG A 137 -2.48 -15.78 13.83
C ARG A 137 -2.25 -16.35 12.43
N ASP A 138 -2.47 -15.50 11.42
CA ASP A 138 -2.57 -15.94 10.04
C ASP A 138 -1.48 -15.33 9.15
N PRO A 139 -1.00 -16.03 8.12
CA PRO A 139 -0.13 -15.43 7.11
C PRO A 139 -0.78 -14.18 6.53
N VAL A 140 0.01 -13.12 6.35
CA VAL A 140 -0.47 -11.86 5.78
C VAL A 140 -0.14 -11.78 4.31
N VAL A 141 -1.12 -11.41 3.48
CA VAL A 141 -0.91 -11.03 2.09
C VAL A 141 -1.39 -9.60 1.90
N VAL A 142 -0.45 -8.67 1.78
CA VAL A 142 -0.69 -7.29 1.40
C VAL A 142 -0.85 -7.22 -0.11
N VAL A 143 -1.93 -6.59 -0.59
CA VAL A 143 -2.22 -6.48 -2.02
C VAL A 143 -2.12 -5.02 -2.43
N SER A 144 -1.10 -4.67 -3.19
CA SER A 144 -0.88 -3.29 -3.65
C SER A 144 -0.15 -3.23 -4.99
N GLY A 145 -0.32 -2.12 -5.66
CA GLY A 145 0.50 -1.73 -6.81
C GLY A 145 1.67 -0.85 -6.44
N ASP A 146 1.83 -0.51 -5.15
CA ASP A 146 2.95 0.25 -4.66
C ASP A 146 4.11 -0.67 -4.26
N ARG A 147 5.32 -0.30 -4.69
CA ARG A 147 6.54 -1.04 -4.36
C ARG A 147 7.03 -0.73 -2.95
N ASP A 148 6.66 0.41 -2.39
CA ASP A 148 7.15 0.82 -1.09
C ASP A 148 6.65 -0.12 0.01
N LEU A 149 5.52 -0.79 -0.22
CA LEU A 149 5.02 -1.87 0.64
C LEU A 149 5.87 -3.15 0.62
N LEU A 150 6.86 -3.27 -0.29
CA LEU A 150 7.86 -4.35 -0.20
C LEU A 150 8.68 -4.27 1.10
N GLN A 151 8.68 -3.14 1.78
CA GLN A 151 9.27 -3.01 3.11
C GLN A 151 8.60 -3.90 4.17
N LEU A 152 7.37 -4.38 3.92
CA LEU A 152 6.62 -5.22 4.86
C LEU A 152 6.98 -6.70 4.80
N VAL A 153 7.67 -7.16 3.74
CA VAL A 153 7.96 -8.59 3.59
C VAL A 153 8.81 -9.13 4.74
N ARG A 154 8.39 -10.26 5.31
CA ARG A 154 9.14 -10.96 6.35
C ARG A 154 8.76 -12.44 6.40
N ASP A 155 9.70 -13.26 6.87
CA ASP A 155 9.46 -14.62 7.31
C ASP A 155 9.36 -14.68 8.83
N GLU A 156 10.20 -13.93 9.53
CA GLU A 156 10.23 -13.80 10.98
C GLU A 156 10.16 -12.30 11.40
N PRO A 157 9.49 -11.99 12.53
CA PRO A 157 8.72 -12.94 13.33
C PRO A 157 7.48 -13.43 12.60
N THR A 158 7.07 -14.66 12.90
CA THR A 158 5.80 -15.22 12.38
C THR A 158 4.60 -14.45 12.94
N PRO A 159 3.50 -14.37 12.17
CA PRO A 159 3.27 -14.94 10.84
C PRO A 159 4.03 -14.19 9.72
N GLN A 160 4.34 -14.93 8.67
CA GLN A 160 5.00 -14.38 7.48
C GLN A 160 4.13 -13.31 6.80
N VAL A 161 4.78 -12.31 6.21
CA VAL A 161 4.15 -11.28 5.38
C VAL A 161 4.64 -11.37 3.95
N ARG A 162 3.72 -11.36 3.01
CA ARG A 162 3.97 -11.33 1.57
C ARG A 162 3.26 -10.14 0.94
N VAL A 163 3.85 -9.58 -0.10
CA VAL A 163 3.21 -8.55 -0.92
C VAL A 163 2.82 -9.14 -2.27
N LEU A 164 1.53 -9.14 -2.57
CA LEU A 164 1.02 -9.44 -3.90
C LEU A 164 1.07 -8.15 -4.72
N TYR A 165 2.17 -8.01 -5.48
CA TYR A 165 2.44 -6.79 -6.21
C TYR A 165 1.68 -6.73 -7.53
N LEU A 166 0.85 -5.71 -7.69
CA LEU A 166 -0.04 -5.49 -8.83
C LEU A 166 0.57 -4.63 -9.95
N GLY A 167 1.86 -4.36 -9.96
CA GLY A 167 2.51 -3.39 -10.85
C GLY A 167 2.19 -3.56 -12.33
N ARG A 168 1.94 -4.80 -12.79
CA ARG A 168 1.56 -5.14 -14.17
C ARG A 168 0.11 -5.60 -14.30
N GLY A 169 -0.74 -5.24 -13.35
CA GLY A 169 -2.13 -5.68 -13.24
C GLY A 169 -2.30 -7.03 -12.55
N LEU A 170 -3.52 -7.31 -12.09
CA LEU A 170 -3.84 -8.48 -11.27
C LEU A 170 -3.52 -9.83 -11.96
N ALA A 171 -3.75 -9.92 -13.26
CA ALA A 171 -3.47 -11.14 -14.03
C ALA A 171 -1.98 -11.52 -14.06
N LYS A 172 -1.09 -10.54 -13.87
CA LYS A 172 0.38 -10.71 -13.84
C LYS A 172 0.96 -10.41 -12.46
N ALA A 173 0.09 -10.37 -11.44
CA ALA A 173 0.52 -10.10 -10.08
C ALA A 173 1.46 -11.20 -9.57
N THR A 174 2.56 -10.79 -8.97
CA THR A 174 3.57 -11.66 -8.38
C THR A 174 3.56 -11.51 -6.87
N LYS A 175 3.71 -12.62 -6.18
CA LYS A 175 3.79 -12.64 -4.71
C LYS A 175 5.26 -12.53 -4.31
N TRP A 176 5.57 -11.47 -3.59
CA TRP A 176 6.93 -11.14 -3.14
C TRP A 176 7.09 -11.47 -1.66
N GLY A 177 8.19 -12.12 -1.34
CA GLY A 177 8.69 -12.33 0.01
C GLY A 177 10.12 -11.83 0.14
N PRO A 178 10.79 -12.10 1.27
CA PRO A 178 12.18 -11.69 1.48
C PRO A 178 13.14 -12.14 0.38
N ALA A 179 12.97 -13.37 -0.13
CA ALA A 179 13.85 -13.92 -1.18
C ALA A 179 13.77 -13.13 -2.49
N GLU A 180 12.56 -12.84 -2.96
CA GLU A 180 12.32 -12.09 -4.20
C GLU A 180 12.82 -10.65 -4.07
N VAL A 181 12.63 -10.01 -2.89
CA VAL A 181 13.13 -8.65 -2.64
C VAL A 181 14.66 -8.64 -2.60
N ALA A 182 15.28 -9.59 -1.90
CA ALA A 182 16.74 -9.69 -1.81
C ALA A 182 17.38 -9.93 -3.19
N GLU A 183 16.81 -10.83 -3.98
CA GLU A 183 17.28 -11.13 -5.33
C GLU A 183 17.16 -9.92 -6.26
N GLN A 184 16.00 -9.26 -6.26
CA GLN A 184 15.71 -8.16 -7.18
C GLN A 184 16.53 -6.91 -6.88
N TYR A 185 16.72 -6.58 -5.60
CA TYR A 185 17.30 -5.31 -5.18
C TYR A 185 18.71 -5.43 -4.62
N GLY A 186 19.22 -6.65 -4.45
CA GLY A 186 20.57 -6.90 -3.93
C GLY A 186 20.74 -6.52 -2.45
N VAL A 187 19.67 -6.62 -1.67
CA VAL A 187 19.65 -6.30 -0.23
C VAL A 187 19.82 -7.55 0.61
N PRO A 188 20.25 -7.44 1.90
CA PRO A 188 20.36 -8.58 2.81
C PRO A 188 19.06 -9.36 2.98
N LEU A 189 19.10 -10.69 2.79
CA LEU A 189 17.93 -11.57 2.81
C LEU A 189 17.26 -11.62 4.19
N ASP A 190 18.04 -11.71 5.24
CA ASP A 190 17.59 -11.85 6.64
C ASP A 190 16.76 -10.67 7.15
N ARG A 191 16.87 -9.53 6.47
CA ARG A 191 16.12 -8.31 6.77
C ARG A 191 15.61 -7.59 5.53
N ALA A 192 15.27 -8.34 4.49
CA ALA A 192 15.00 -7.82 3.14
C ALA A 192 13.98 -6.68 3.10
N GLY A 193 12.87 -6.77 3.84
CA GLY A 193 11.88 -5.69 3.92
C GLY A 193 12.47 -4.41 4.51
N ALA A 194 13.08 -4.48 5.69
CA ALA A 194 13.71 -3.31 6.31
C ALA A 194 14.85 -2.73 5.47
N ALA A 195 15.64 -3.59 4.84
CA ALA A 195 16.72 -3.16 3.95
C ALA A 195 16.20 -2.51 2.66
N TYR A 196 15.02 -2.91 2.19
CA TYR A 196 14.37 -2.24 1.08
C TYR A 196 13.95 -0.81 1.42
N ALA A 197 13.37 -0.58 2.62
CA ALA A 197 13.08 0.77 3.09
C ALA A 197 14.35 1.64 3.17
N GLU A 198 15.45 1.09 3.70
CA GLU A 198 16.75 1.77 3.77
C GLU A 198 17.34 2.06 2.37
N LEU A 199 17.13 1.15 1.42
CA LEU A 199 17.51 1.34 0.02
C LEU A 199 16.71 2.50 -0.61
N ALA A 200 15.38 2.53 -0.41
CA ALA A 200 14.50 3.59 -0.88
C ALA A 200 14.91 4.95 -0.29
N LEU A 201 15.18 5.00 1.02
CA LEU A 201 15.68 6.19 1.70
C LEU A 201 16.97 6.72 1.06
N LEU A 202 17.97 5.85 0.85
CA LEU A 202 19.27 6.25 0.30
C LEU A 202 19.18 6.68 -1.17
N ARG A 203 18.40 5.95 -1.97
CA ARG A 203 18.18 6.20 -3.39
C ARG A 203 17.33 7.43 -3.66
N GLY A 204 16.39 7.70 -2.75
CA GLY A 204 15.28 8.61 -2.93
C GLY A 204 14.11 7.96 -3.69
N ASP A 205 12.97 8.62 -3.64
CA ASP A 205 11.79 8.27 -4.42
C ASP A 205 11.11 9.53 -4.99
N PRO A 206 11.27 9.77 -6.31
CA PRO A 206 10.65 10.93 -6.95
C PRO A 206 9.11 10.89 -6.91
N SER A 207 8.50 9.68 -6.84
CA SER A 207 7.03 9.53 -6.78
C SER A 207 6.47 10.02 -5.44
N ASP A 208 7.28 10.01 -4.40
CA ASP A 208 6.94 10.56 -3.09
C ASP A 208 7.66 11.87 -2.74
N GLY A 209 8.38 12.44 -3.72
CA GLY A 209 9.10 13.69 -3.52
C GLY A 209 10.32 13.58 -2.59
N LEU A 210 10.87 12.36 -2.43
CA LEU A 210 12.03 12.09 -1.59
C LEU A 210 13.31 12.25 -2.40
N PRO A 211 14.22 13.20 -2.04
CA PRO A 211 15.40 13.50 -2.85
C PRO A 211 16.49 12.41 -2.80
N GLY A 212 16.52 11.60 -1.75
CA GLY A 212 17.61 10.66 -1.53
C GLY A 212 18.92 11.33 -1.13
N VAL A 213 19.98 10.53 -0.97
CA VAL A 213 21.34 11.02 -0.74
C VAL A 213 21.98 11.36 -2.07
N ALA A 214 22.32 12.62 -2.28
CA ALA A 214 22.87 13.12 -3.55
C ALA A 214 24.06 12.26 -4.07
N GLY A 215 23.88 11.68 -5.26
CA GLY A 215 24.87 10.80 -5.90
C GLY A 215 24.98 9.39 -5.32
N ILE A 216 23.99 8.94 -4.52
CA ILE A 216 23.79 7.55 -4.11
C ILE A 216 22.51 7.05 -4.78
N GLY A 217 22.65 6.40 -5.94
CA GLY A 217 21.54 5.73 -6.62
C GLY A 217 21.38 4.28 -6.17
N GLU A 218 20.38 3.59 -6.71
CA GLU A 218 19.97 2.23 -6.31
C GLU A 218 21.13 1.22 -6.21
N LYS A 219 21.98 1.15 -7.24
CA LYS A 219 23.12 0.21 -7.23
C LYS A 219 24.13 0.49 -6.12
N THR A 220 24.38 1.77 -5.83
CA THR A 220 25.31 2.17 -4.77
C THR A 220 24.69 1.88 -3.40
N ALA A 221 23.41 2.21 -3.21
CA ALA A 221 22.67 1.93 -1.99
C ALA A 221 22.63 0.41 -1.69
N ALA A 222 22.29 -0.42 -2.70
CA ALA A 222 22.30 -1.86 -2.59
C ALA A 222 23.69 -2.42 -2.21
N THR A 223 24.75 -1.92 -2.86
CA THR A 223 26.13 -2.34 -2.55
C THR A 223 26.54 -1.98 -1.12
N LEU A 224 26.14 -0.78 -0.65
CA LEU A 224 26.41 -0.37 0.73
C LEU A 224 25.67 -1.23 1.74
N LEU A 225 24.38 -1.51 1.51
CA LEU A 225 23.56 -2.37 2.37
C LEU A 225 24.06 -3.81 2.38
N ALA A 226 24.39 -4.38 1.24
CA ALA A 226 24.97 -5.73 1.15
C ALA A 226 26.29 -5.85 1.90
N LYS A 227 27.13 -4.80 1.87
CA LYS A 227 28.44 -4.79 2.54
C LYS A 227 28.36 -4.54 4.02
N HIS A 228 27.51 -3.63 4.46
CA HIS A 228 27.47 -3.14 5.85
C HIS A 228 26.26 -3.68 6.64
N GLY A 229 25.29 -4.29 5.96
CA GLY A 229 24.11 -4.93 6.56
C GLY A 229 22.94 -3.99 6.84
N SER A 230 23.16 -2.75 7.29
CA SER A 230 22.09 -1.80 7.64
C SER A 230 22.51 -0.35 7.42
N LEU A 231 21.51 0.54 7.36
CA LEU A 231 21.72 1.99 7.30
C LEU A 231 22.55 2.48 8.49
N GLN A 232 22.25 2.02 9.70
CA GLN A 232 23.02 2.39 10.89
C GLN A 232 24.50 1.99 10.75
N SER A 233 24.79 0.76 10.31
CA SER A 233 26.16 0.31 10.09
C SER A 233 26.88 1.08 8.97
N ILE A 234 26.13 1.54 7.95
CA ILE A 234 26.67 2.44 6.90
C ILE A 234 27.06 3.79 7.51
N LEU A 235 26.24 4.37 8.37
CA LEU A 235 26.50 5.64 9.03
C LEU A 235 27.68 5.52 10.03
N ASP A 236 27.76 4.42 10.77
CA ASP A 236 28.91 4.12 11.65
C ASP A 236 30.21 4.03 10.83
N ALA A 237 30.17 3.33 9.70
CA ALA A 237 31.29 3.25 8.77
C ALA A 237 31.64 4.60 8.14
N ALA A 238 30.68 5.50 7.92
CA ALA A 238 30.94 6.85 7.45
C ALA A 238 31.65 7.71 8.49
N ASN A 239 31.41 7.48 9.77
CA ASN A 239 32.08 8.15 10.89
C ASN A 239 33.47 7.58 11.21
N ASP A 240 33.78 6.31 10.83
CA ASP A 240 35.08 5.70 11.05
C ASP A 240 36.00 5.86 9.81
N PRO A 241 37.10 6.66 9.90
CA PRO A 241 38.07 6.78 8.82
C PRO A 241 38.73 5.47 8.39
N LYS A 242 38.69 4.44 9.23
CA LYS A 242 39.32 3.14 8.98
C LYS A 242 38.36 2.07 8.47
N SER A 243 37.09 2.38 8.30
CA SER A 243 36.04 1.43 7.90
C SER A 243 36.18 0.85 6.48
N GLY A 244 37.08 1.40 5.67
CA GLY A 244 37.21 1.03 4.24
C GLY A 244 36.10 1.60 3.35
N LEU A 245 35.22 2.46 3.88
CA LEU A 245 34.27 3.24 3.07
C LEU A 245 35.04 4.32 2.28
N SER A 246 34.72 4.47 0.97
CA SER A 246 35.39 5.46 0.14
C SER A 246 35.19 6.89 0.68
N LYS A 247 36.19 7.76 0.51
CA LYS A 247 36.09 9.17 0.92
C LYS A 247 34.87 9.85 0.29
N ALA A 248 34.58 9.53 -0.99
CA ALA A 248 33.43 10.09 -1.71
C ALA A 248 32.09 9.67 -1.08
N HIS A 249 31.91 8.38 -0.76
CA HIS A 249 30.68 7.92 -0.11
C HIS A 249 30.53 8.49 1.31
N ARG A 250 31.63 8.56 2.04
CA ARG A 250 31.65 9.18 3.38
C ARG A 250 31.20 10.63 3.33
N THR A 251 31.77 11.44 2.43
CA THR A 251 31.37 12.85 2.27
C THR A 251 29.88 13.00 1.94
N LYS A 252 29.35 12.16 1.05
CA LYS A 252 27.94 12.21 0.66
C LYS A 252 27.01 11.85 1.83
N LEU A 253 27.32 10.78 2.55
CA LEU A 253 26.50 10.30 3.68
C LEU A 253 26.52 11.32 4.83
N LEU A 254 27.71 11.78 5.21
CA LEU A 254 27.85 12.79 6.28
C LEU A 254 27.26 14.14 5.91
N GLY A 255 27.26 14.51 4.62
CA GLY A 255 26.60 15.72 4.15
C GLY A 255 25.08 15.63 4.06
N ALA A 256 24.51 14.43 4.23
CA ALA A 256 23.06 14.17 4.15
C ALA A 256 22.46 13.69 5.50
N VAL A 257 23.16 13.86 6.62
CA VAL A 257 22.75 13.31 7.92
C VAL A 257 21.35 13.80 8.33
N ASP A 258 21.06 15.09 8.13
CA ASP A 258 19.76 15.67 8.48
C ASP A 258 18.62 15.08 7.63
N TYR A 259 18.86 14.93 6.30
CA TYR A 259 17.92 14.26 5.42
C TYR A 259 17.70 12.78 5.83
N ILE A 260 18.78 12.05 6.08
CA ILE A 260 18.70 10.63 6.47
C ILE A 260 17.87 10.48 7.74
N ALA A 261 18.10 11.32 8.75
CA ALA A 261 17.35 11.29 10.01
C ALA A 261 15.85 11.55 9.80
N ALA A 262 15.49 12.54 8.97
CA ALA A 262 14.10 12.83 8.63
C ALA A 262 13.47 11.69 7.80
N ALA A 263 14.18 11.23 6.76
CA ALA A 263 13.70 10.21 5.83
C ALA A 263 13.53 8.84 6.49
N GLU A 264 14.27 8.52 7.54
CA GLU A 264 14.10 7.27 8.29
C GLU A 264 12.69 7.14 8.88
N THR A 265 12.10 8.25 9.31
CA THR A 265 10.72 8.28 9.78
C THR A 265 9.72 8.34 8.62
N VAL A 266 9.98 9.15 7.59
CA VAL A 266 9.03 9.38 6.48
C VAL A 266 8.86 8.16 5.57
N VAL A 267 9.95 7.44 5.27
CA VAL A 267 9.95 6.27 4.36
C VAL A 267 9.34 5.03 5.02
N ARG A 268 9.49 4.89 6.33
CA ARG A 268 8.92 3.74 7.03
C ARG A 268 7.43 3.92 7.23
N VAL A 269 6.66 2.90 6.89
CA VAL A 269 5.26 2.84 7.26
C VAL A 269 5.13 2.68 8.78
N ALA A 270 4.12 3.32 9.38
CA ALA A 270 3.84 3.17 10.80
C ALA A 270 3.40 1.73 11.14
N THR A 271 3.73 1.27 12.34
CA THR A 271 3.34 -0.05 12.85
C THR A 271 2.43 0.02 14.08
N ASP A 272 2.07 1.24 14.48
CA ASP A 272 1.31 1.54 15.70
C ASP A 272 0.19 2.57 15.48
N ALA A 273 -0.17 2.88 14.21
CA ALA A 273 -1.24 3.80 13.89
C ALA A 273 -2.56 3.44 14.63
N PRO A 274 -3.37 4.44 15.02
CA PRO A 274 -4.64 4.23 15.75
C PRO A 274 -5.74 3.74 14.80
N VAL A 275 -5.57 2.53 14.24
CA VAL A 275 -6.47 1.96 13.24
C VAL A 275 -7.87 1.76 13.80
N THR A 276 -8.86 2.21 13.03
CA THR A 276 -10.29 2.01 13.26
C THR A 276 -10.89 1.18 12.13
N PHE A 277 -11.81 0.28 12.47
CA PHE A 277 -12.51 -0.58 11.52
C PHE A 277 -13.95 -0.12 11.33
N SER A 278 -14.51 -0.32 10.13
CA SER A 278 -15.94 -0.11 9.85
C SER A 278 -16.83 -1.18 10.46
N THR A 279 -16.29 -2.34 10.78
CA THR A 279 -17.00 -3.51 11.32
C THR A 279 -16.33 -3.99 12.61
N PRO A 280 -17.07 -4.69 13.51
CA PRO A 280 -16.49 -5.22 14.76
C PRO A 280 -15.43 -6.32 14.56
N THR A 281 -15.32 -6.89 13.37
CA THR A 281 -14.43 -8.01 13.04
C THR A 281 -13.85 -7.81 11.64
N ASP A 282 -12.68 -8.36 11.40
CA ASP A 282 -12.00 -8.41 10.10
C ASP A 282 -12.31 -9.70 9.31
N THR A 283 -13.28 -10.49 9.77
CA THR A 283 -13.72 -11.70 9.10
C THR A 283 -14.43 -11.36 7.79
N LEU A 284 -14.05 -12.02 6.70
CA LEU A 284 -14.71 -11.88 5.41
C LEU A 284 -16.10 -12.55 5.47
N PRO A 285 -17.20 -11.83 5.20
CA PRO A 285 -18.53 -12.42 5.19
C PRO A 285 -18.67 -13.39 4.02
N LEU A 286 -19.30 -14.55 4.25
CA LEU A 286 -19.61 -15.53 3.19
C LEU A 286 -20.82 -15.12 2.35
N ALA A 287 -21.69 -14.26 2.88
CA ALA A 287 -22.85 -13.69 2.20
C ALA A 287 -22.96 -12.19 2.53
N ALA A 288 -23.63 -11.45 1.66
CA ALA A 288 -23.87 -10.03 1.89
C ALA A 288 -24.58 -9.77 3.23
N GLY A 289 -24.09 -8.81 4.00
CA GLY A 289 -24.67 -8.40 5.28
C GLY A 289 -26.07 -7.80 5.13
N ASP A 290 -26.27 -7.01 4.08
CA ASP A 290 -27.57 -6.47 3.65
C ASP A 290 -27.84 -6.81 2.17
N PRO A 291 -28.41 -8.01 1.87
CA PRO A 291 -28.69 -8.43 0.49
C PRO A 291 -29.64 -7.51 -0.26
N VAL A 292 -30.58 -6.87 0.45
CA VAL A 292 -31.54 -5.94 -0.17
C VAL A 292 -30.80 -4.69 -0.64
N ARG A 293 -30.00 -4.10 0.22
CA ARG A 293 -29.18 -2.93 -0.12
C ARG A 293 -28.19 -3.23 -1.24
N VAL A 294 -27.53 -4.39 -1.22
CA VAL A 294 -26.63 -4.83 -2.30
C VAL A 294 -27.38 -4.90 -3.64
N ALA A 295 -28.60 -5.45 -3.66
CA ALA A 295 -29.39 -5.54 -4.90
C ALA A 295 -29.81 -4.15 -5.42
N GLU A 296 -30.21 -3.24 -4.52
CA GLU A 296 -30.52 -1.84 -4.87
C GLU A 296 -29.32 -1.12 -5.49
N LEU A 297 -28.13 -1.18 -4.82
CA LEU A 297 -26.90 -0.58 -5.30
C LEU A 297 -26.44 -1.20 -6.62
N ALA A 298 -26.54 -2.54 -6.74
CA ALA A 298 -26.21 -3.25 -7.99
C ALA A 298 -27.03 -2.76 -9.17
N ALA A 299 -28.33 -2.50 -8.96
CA ALA A 299 -29.22 -1.96 -9.99
C ALA A 299 -28.91 -0.49 -10.27
N ALA A 300 -28.76 0.33 -9.23
CA ALA A 300 -28.49 1.76 -9.36
C ALA A 300 -27.17 2.03 -10.10
N TYR A 301 -26.12 1.25 -9.82
CA TYR A 301 -24.79 1.42 -10.44
C TYR A 301 -24.59 0.56 -11.70
N GLY A 302 -25.53 -0.34 -12.02
CA GLY A 302 -25.40 -1.22 -13.19
C GLY A 302 -24.25 -2.24 -13.08
N VAL A 303 -23.88 -2.65 -11.87
CA VAL A 303 -22.73 -3.53 -11.59
C VAL A 303 -23.12 -4.96 -11.15
N SER A 304 -24.35 -5.38 -11.43
CA SER A 304 -24.89 -6.69 -11.01
C SER A 304 -24.00 -7.86 -11.42
N SER A 305 -23.34 -7.80 -12.57
CA SER A 305 -22.43 -8.87 -13.01
C SER A 305 -21.17 -8.99 -12.12
N SER A 306 -20.63 -7.88 -11.61
CA SER A 306 -19.49 -7.87 -10.70
C SER A 306 -19.88 -8.29 -9.30
N ILE A 307 -21.06 -7.87 -8.84
CA ILE A 307 -21.67 -8.34 -7.59
C ILE A 307 -21.85 -9.86 -7.59
N ASN A 308 -22.41 -10.42 -8.67
CA ASN A 308 -22.61 -11.86 -8.80
C ASN A 308 -21.27 -12.63 -8.79
N ARG A 309 -20.22 -12.07 -9.44
CA ARG A 309 -18.88 -12.68 -9.38
C ARG A 309 -18.32 -12.68 -7.97
N LEU A 310 -18.45 -11.56 -7.24
CA LEU A 310 -18.01 -11.46 -5.86
C LEU A 310 -18.76 -12.45 -4.98
N GLN A 311 -20.10 -12.51 -5.06
CA GLN A 311 -20.88 -13.48 -4.29
C GLN A 311 -20.48 -14.92 -4.62
N THR A 312 -20.31 -15.26 -5.91
CA THR A 312 -19.84 -16.58 -6.32
C THR A 312 -18.46 -16.93 -5.73
N ALA A 313 -17.57 -15.96 -5.62
CA ALA A 313 -16.25 -16.16 -5.02
C ALA A 313 -16.35 -16.40 -3.49
N LEU A 314 -17.26 -15.68 -2.81
CA LEU A 314 -17.55 -15.87 -1.38
C LEU A 314 -18.17 -17.24 -1.10
N ASP A 315 -19.16 -17.67 -1.91
CA ASP A 315 -19.83 -18.97 -1.79
C ASP A 315 -18.87 -20.17 -1.94
N GLN A 316 -17.71 -19.98 -2.55
CA GLN A 316 -16.69 -21.02 -2.71
C GLN A 316 -15.70 -21.11 -1.56
N LEU A 317 -15.77 -20.20 -0.60
CA LEU A 317 -14.92 -20.27 0.60
C LEU A 317 -15.44 -21.37 1.54
N PRO A 318 -14.54 -22.04 2.26
CA PRO A 318 -14.97 -22.99 3.30
C PRO A 318 -15.55 -22.23 4.50
N ASP A 319 -16.53 -22.83 5.15
CA ASP A 319 -17.10 -22.38 6.42
C ASP A 319 -16.04 -22.27 7.52
#